data_02ae053a0cb1c1a958f76735ef739207
#
_entry.id   02ae053a0cb1c1a958f76735ef739207
#
_cell.length_a   1.000
_cell.length_b   1.000
_cell.length_c   1.000
_cell.angle_alpha   90.00
_cell.angle_beta   90.00
_cell.angle_gamma   90.00
#
_symmetry.space_group_name_H-M   'P 1'
#
loop_
_entity.id
_entity.type
_entity.pdbx_description
1 polymer ?
#
loop_
_entity_poly.entity_id
_entity_poly.type
_entity_poly.pdbx_seq_one_letter_code
_entity_poly.pdbx_strand_id
1 'polypeptide(L)'
;MNKSIYFFVIGFSAGSHRDLAEKYRSILDSILTFGEDELVEGLKAFIEAIVNENVSLVISRQLLSEVGSTLVQLEDSVSKAVSHFTLEVVQPRVISFEDQVGAIRQHLADIYEREQNWCQAAKVLVGIPLETGQKQYSVDYKLETYLKIAR
;
A
#
# COMPACT_ATOMS: atom_id res chain seq x y z
N MET A 1 0.36 21.13 7.91
CA MET A 1 1.47 20.29 7.52
C MET A 1 1.19 19.43 6.28
N ASN A 2 0.03 18.80 6.22
CA ASN A 2 -0.36 17.99 5.05
C ASN A 2 -0.40 18.80 3.76
N LYS A 3 -0.76 20.08 3.82
CA LYS A 3 -0.75 20.98 2.67
C LYS A 3 0.64 21.20 2.10
N SER A 4 1.67 21.32 2.95
CA SER A 4 3.05 21.48 2.50
C SER A 4 3.55 20.27 1.73
N ILE A 5 3.26 19.06 2.22
CA ILE A 5 3.60 17.79 1.55
C ILE A 5 2.87 17.70 0.21
N TYR A 6 1.58 18.02 0.20
CA TYR A 6 0.75 17.98 -0.99
C TYR A 6 1.28 18.93 -2.08
N PHE A 7 1.59 20.17 -1.73
CA PHE A 7 2.19 21.13 -2.67
C PHE A 7 3.55 20.67 -3.18
N PHE A 8 4.35 20.07 -2.32
CA PHE A 8 5.66 19.55 -2.68
C PHE A 8 5.54 18.43 -3.73
N VAL A 9 4.60 17.51 -3.53
CA VAL A 9 4.35 16.41 -4.46
C VAL A 9 3.81 16.90 -5.80
N ILE A 10 2.87 17.85 -5.80
CA ILE A 10 2.31 18.43 -7.03
C ILE A 10 3.38 19.16 -7.85
N GLY A 11 4.32 19.82 -7.17
CA GLY A 11 5.39 20.55 -7.84
C GLY A 11 6.35 19.69 -8.64
N PHE A 12 6.28 18.37 -8.51
CA PHE A 12 7.17 17.44 -9.18
C PHE A 12 6.59 16.80 -10.44
N SER A 13 5.58 17.39 -11.04
CA SER A 13 4.91 16.82 -12.21
C SER A 13 5.78 16.82 -13.49
N ALA A 14 6.91 17.52 -13.51
CA ALA A 14 7.83 17.59 -14.64
C ALA A 14 9.15 16.87 -14.33
N GLY A 15 9.65 16.06 -15.26
CA GLY A 15 10.92 15.36 -15.13
C GLY A 15 10.87 13.94 -15.67
N SER A 16 12.02 13.24 -15.71
CA SER A 16 12.06 11.84 -16.10
C SER A 16 11.42 10.95 -15.03
N HIS A 17 10.96 9.76 -15.43
CA HIS A 17 10.37 8.78 -14.51
C HIS A 17 11.29 8.44 -13.35
N ARG A 18 12.59 8.30 -13.63
CA ARG A 18 13.58 7.97 -12.61
C ARG A 18 13.73 9.11 -11.60
N ASP A 19 13.83 10.36 -12.09
CA ASP A 19 13.97 11.54 -11.24
C ASP A 19 12.74 11.74 -10.35
N LEU A 20 11.55 11.54 -10.93
CA LEU A 20 10.29 11.63 -10.18
C LEU A 20 10.23 10.56 -9.08
N ALA A 21 10.61 9.33 -9.38
CA ALA A 21 10.61 8.25 -8.39
C ALA A 21 11.56 8.57 -7.22
N GLU A 22 12.75 9.09 -7.52
CA GLU A 22 13.71 9.49 -6.48
C GLU A 22 13.20 10.63 -5.61
N LYS A 23 12.54 11.61 -6.21
CA LYS A 23 11.92 12.72 -5.48
C LYS A 23 10.81 12.23 -4.55
N TYR A 24 9.97 11.35 -5.03
CA TYR A 24 8.92 10.73 -4.19
C TYR A 24 9.51 9.92 -3.05
N ARG A 25 10.59 9.18 -3.29
CA ARG A 25 11.30 8.44 -2.22
C ARG A 25 11.83 9.37 -1.14
N SER A 26 12.42 10.50 -1.55
CA SER A 26 12.90 11.51 -0.61
C SER A 26 11.77 12.06 0.27
N ILE A 27 10.60 12.28 -0.31
CA ILE A 27 9.41 12.71 0.43
C ILE A 27 8.98 11.62 1.43
N LEU A 28 8.95 10.37 0.99
CA LEU A 28 8.61 9.24 1.86
C LEU A 28 9.58 9.15 3.05
N ASP A 29 10.89 9.24 2.79
CA ASP A 29 11.90 9.21 3.83
C ASP A 29 11.69 10.33 4.85
N SER A 30 11.33 11.53 4.38
CA SER A 30 11.04 12.66 5.26
C SER A 30 9.80 12.40 6.12
N ILE A 31 8.75 11.81 5.55
CA ILE A 31 7.52 11.46 6.26
C ILE A 31 7.81 10.45 7.38
N LEU A 32 8.70 9.49 7.12
CA LEU A 32 9.07 8.46 8.10
C LEU A 32 9.79 9.01 9.33
N THR A 33 10.22 10.26 9.31
CA THR A 33 10.80 10.94 10.47
C THR A 33 9.77 11.61 11.38
N PHE A 34 8.50 11.62 10.98
CA PHE A 34 7.43 12.28 11.72
C PHE A 34 7.03 11.51 12.98
N GLY A 35 6.40 12.20 13.93
CA GLY A 35 5.75 11.57 15.07
C GLY A 35 4.55 10.72 14.63
N GLU A 36 4.10 9.82 15.49
CA GLU A 36 3.11 8.79 15.15
C GLU A 36 1.84 9.33 14.48
N ASP A 37 1.22 10.36 15.06
CA ASP A 37 0.00 10.95 14.51
C ASP A 37 0.22 11.60 13.14
N GLU A 38 1.31 12.35 13.03
CA GLU A 38 1.69 13.01 11.79
C GLU A 38 2.15 12.02 10.73
N LEU A 39 2.74 10.89 11.14
CA LEU A 39 3.18 9.83 10.26
C LEU A 39 2.00 9.22 9.50
N VAL A 40 0.91 8.89 10.19
CA VAL A 40 -0.29 8.33 9.58
C VAL A 40 -0.86 9.29 8.53
N GLU A 41 -1.04 10.55 8.90
CA GLU A 41 -1.58 11.56 7.99
C GLU A 41 -0.63 11.85 6.81
N GLY A 42 0.67 11.88 7.07
CA GLY A 42 1.67 12.06 6.03
C GLY A 42 1.68 10.91 5.02
N LEU A 43 1.61 9.67 5.50
CA LEU A 43 1.54 8.49 4.64
C LEU A 43 0.26 8.44 3.83
N LYS A 44 -0.88 8.80 4.42
CA LYS A 44 -2.15 8.89 3.68
C LYS A 44 -2.07 9.91 2.55
N ALA A 45 -1.56 11.10 2.83
CA ALA A 45 -1.40 12.15 1.81
C ALA A 45 -0.45 11.69 0.70
N PHE A 46 0.65 11.04 1.04
CA PHE A 46 1.61 10.50 0.09
C PHE A 46 0.98 9.44 -0.83
N ILE A 47 0.25 8.49 -0.25
CA ILE A 47 -0.42 7.43 -1.01
C ILE A 47 -1.45 8.03 -1.98
N GLU A 48 -2.26 8.96 -1.51
CA GLU A 48 -3.25 9.64 -2.35
C GLU A 48 -2.59 10.34 -3.54
N ALA A 49 -1.43 10.96 -3.31
CA ALA A 49 -0.68 11.64 -4.36
C ALA A 49 -0.08 10.66 -5.39
N ILE A 50 0.49 9.54 -4.95
CA ILE A 50 1.15 8.60 -5.86
C ILE A 50 0.17 7.76 -6.67
N VAL A 51 -1.05 7.53 -6.19
CA VAL A 51 -2.07 6.79 -6.95
C VAL A 51 -2.92 7.68 -7.84
N ASN A 52 -2.63 8.96 -7.87
CA ASN A 52 -3.34 9.92 -8.72
C ASN A 52 -3.14 9.57 -10.21
N GLU A 53 -4.18 9.79 -11.01
CA GLU A 53 -4.17 9.50 -12.45
C GLU A 53 -3.10 10.27 -13.23
N ASN A 54 -2.66 11.40 -12.70
CA ASN A 54 -1.62 12.23 -13.31
C ASN A 54 -0.20 11.64 -13.15
N VAL A 55 -0.04 10.65 -12.30
CA VAL A 55 1.23 9.98 -12.09
C VAL A 55 1.30 8.74 -12.98
N SER A 56 2.44 8.52 -13.63
CA SER A 56 2.66 7.32 -14.44
C SER A 56 2.39 6.05 -13.62
N LEU A 57 1.67 5.10 -14.20
CA LEU A 57 1.33 3.84 -13.53
C LEU A 57 2.57 3.05 -13.10
N VAL A 58 3.64 3.12 -13.88
CA VAL A 58 4.91 2.47 -13.54
C VAL A 58 5.47 3.04 -12.24
N ILE A 59 5.48 4.35 -12.11
CA ILE A 59 5.93 5.05 -10.89
C ILE A 59 5.00 4.73 -9.73
N SER A 60 3.70 4.82 -9.94
CA SER A 60 2.70 4.54 -8.90
C SER A 60 2.85 3.13 -8.33
N ARG A 61 3.00 2.13 -9.18
CA ARG A 61 3.20 0.73 -8.76
C ARG A 61 4.48 0.56 -7.96
N GLN A 62 5.57 1.15 -8.44
CA GLN A 62 6.87 1.07 -7.77
C GLN A 62 6.81 1.69 -6.37
N LEU A 63 6.27 2.91 -6.29
CA LEU A 63 6.17 3.63 -5.02
C LEU A 63 5.20 2.94 -4.05
N LEU A 64 4.10 2.42 -4.55
CA LEU A 64 3.14 1.71 -3.71
C LEU A 64 3.74 0.40 -3.16
N SER A 65 4.58 -0.27 -3.94
CA SER A 65 5.35 -1.43 -3.45
C SER A 65 6.33 -1.04 -2.35
N GLU A 66 6.97 0.10 -2.48
CA GLU A 66 7.88 0.62 -1.45
C GLU A 66 7.13 0.98 -0.17
N VAL A 67 5.96 1.58 -0.30
CA VAL A 67 5.07 1.84 0.85
C VAL A 67 4.70 0.54 1.54
N GLY A 68 4.33 -0.47 0.77
CA GLY A 68 4.01 -1.81 1.30
C GLY A 68 5.16 -2.40 2.11
N SER A 69 6.38 -2.31 1.60
CA SER A 69 7.58 -2.78 2.30
C SER A 69 7.85 -1.97 3.57
N THR A 70 7.59 -0.68 3.53
CA THR A 70 7.74 0.21 4.69
C THR A 70 6.74 -0.13 5.79
N LEU A 71 5.49 -0.44 5.42
CA LEU A 71 4.43 -0.79 6.37
C LEU A 71 4.80 -2.01 7.22
N VAL A 72 5.56 -2.94 6.66
CA VAL A 72 6.02 -4.13 7.40
C VAL A 72 6.92 -3.75 8.57
N GLN A 73 7.63 -2.63 8.48
CA GLN A 73 8.58 -2.17 9.48
C GLN A 73 7.96 -1.23 10.53
N LEU A 74 6.73 -0.78 10.30
CA LEU A 74 6.03 0.14 11.19
C LEU A 74 5.24 -0.61 12.27
N GLU A 75 4.82 0.11 13.31
CA GLU A 75 3.94 -0.45 14.34
C GLU A 75 2.61 -0.92 13.74
N ASP A 76 2.06 -1.97 14.31
CA ASP A 76 0.83 -2.60 13.79
C ASP A 76 -0.34 -1.62 13.72
N SER A 77 -0.48 -0.72 14.70
CA SER A 77 -1.54 0.29 14.72
C SER A 77 -1.47 1.23 13.52
N VAL A 78 -0.27 1.76 13.24
CA VAL A 78 -0.01 2.64 12.10
C VAL A 78 -0.19 1.87 10.80
N SER A 79 0.40 0.68 10.72
CA SER A 79 0.33 -0.17 9.53
C SER A 79 -1.10 -0.54 9.17
N LYS A 80 -1.94 -0.90 10.15
CA LYS A 80 -3.36 -1.19 9.91
C LYS A 80 -4.11 0.01 9.35
N ALA A 81 -3.96 1.17 9.98
CA ALA A 81 -4.65 2.39 9.55
C ALA A 81 -4.27 2.76 8.12
N VAL A 82 -2.99 2.76 7.79
CA VAL A 82 -2.49 3.11 6.46
C VAL A 82 -2.87 2.05 5.43
N SER A 83 -2.81 0.77 5.79
CA SER A 83 -3.20 -0.32 4.89
C SER A 83 -4.67 -0.25 4.48
N HIS A 84 -5.57 -0.04 5.44
CA HIS A 84 -7.00 0.13 5.15
C HIS A 84 -7.25 1.33 4.25
N PHE A 85 -6.62 2.45 4.54
CA PHE A 85 -6.73 3.66 3.72
C PHE A 85 -6.25 3.39 2.29
N THR A 86 -5.12 2.72 2.14
CA THR A 86 -4.54 2.41 0.84
C THR A 86 -5.49 1.54 0.02
N LEU A 87 -6.06 0.50 0.63
CA LEU A 87 -7.01 -0.39 -0.05
C LEU A 87 -8.27 0.36 -0.50
N GLU A 88 -8.73 1.30 0.31
CA GLU A 88 -9.89 2.13 -0.03
C GLU A 88 -9.59 3.06 -1.22
N VAL A 89 -8.44 3.73 -1.19
CA VAL A 89 -8.05 4.70 -2.23
C VAL A 89 -7.79 4.02 -3.57
N VAL A 90 -7.19 2.82 -3.58
CA VAL A 90 -6.90 2.12 -4.84
C VAL A 90 -8.08 1.33 -5.37
N GLN A 91 -9.17 1.18 -4.62
CA GLN A 91 -10.34 0.38 -5.01
C GLN A 91 -10.87 0.71 -6.42
N PRO A 92 -11.02 1.98 -6.83
CA PRO A 92 -11.50 2.30 -8.18
C PRO A 92 -10.57 1.84 -9.29
N ARG A 93 -9.31 1.58 -8.99
CA ARG A 93 -8.28 1.17 -9.95
C ARG A 93 -7.57 -0.11 -9.51
N VAL A 94 -8.25 -0.97 -8.78
CA VAL A 94 -7.67 -2.17 -8.16
C VAL A 94 -6.96 -3.08 -9.16
N ILE A 95 -7.49 -3.20 -10.38
CA ILE A 95 -6.90 -4.02 -11.45
C ILE A 95 -5.49 -3.52 -11.81
N SER A 96 -5.27 -2.21 -11.75
CA SER A 96 -3.97 -1.62 -12.04
C SER A 96 -2.92 -1.89 -10.96
N PHE A 97 -3.34 -2.27 -9.76
CA PHE A 97 -2.49 -2.44 -8.59
C PHE A 97 -2.62 -3.83 -7.93
N GLU A 98 -2.97 -4.86 -8.70
CA GLU A 98 -3.23 -6.21 -8.16
C GLU A 98 -2.10 -6.74 -7.27
N ASP A 99 -0.86 -6.61 -7.71
CA ASP A 99 0.30 -7.10 -6.95
C ASP A 99 0.47 -6.36 -5.63
N GLN A 100 0.33 -5.04 -5.68
CA GLN A 100 0.49 -4.18 -4.52
C GLN A 100 -0.66 -4.40 -3.53
N VAL A 101 -1.87 -4.51 -4.03
CA VAL A 101 -3.06 -4.79 -3.21
C VAL A 101 -2.94 -6.17 -2.56
N GLY A 102 -2.52 -7.17 -3.32
CA GLY A 102 -2.30 -8.52 -2.78
C GLY A 102 -1.29 -8.53 -1.63
N ALA A 103 -0.17 -7.85 -1.80
CA ALA A 103 0.87 -7.76 -0.78
C ALA A 103 0.37 -7.02 0.48
N ILE A 104 -0.35 -5.92 0.30
CA ILE A 104 -0.91 -5.14 1.41
C ILE A 104 -1.96 -5.95 2.17
N ARG A 105 -2.84 -6.65 1.47
CA ARG A 105 -3.84 -7.52 2.09
C ARG A 105 -3.18 -8.66 2.88
N GLN A 106 -2.14 -9.26 2.31
CA GLN A 106 -1.41 -10.33 2.99
C GLN A 106 -0.78 -9.82 4.29
N HIS A 107 -0.12 -8.67 4.23
CA HIS A 107 0.48 -8.07 5.41
C HIS A 107 -0.56 -7.71 6.48
N LEU A 108 -1.68 -7.12 6.05
CA LEU A 108 -2.77 -6.76 6.96
C LEU A 108 -3.37 -8.00 7.62
N ALA A 109 -3.54 -9.08 6.88
CA ALA A 109 -4.01 -10.36 7.42
C ALA A 109 -3.02 -10.93 8.45
N ASP A 110 -1.72 -10.82 8.20
CA ASP A 110 -0.69 -11.26 9.13
C ASP A 110 -0.78 -10.50 10.47
N ILE A 111 -1.07 -9.20 10.42
CA ILE A 111 -1.28 -8.40 11.63
C ILE A 111 -2.50 -8.91 12.40
N TYR A 112 -3.61 -9.14 11.72
CA TYR A 112 -4.83 -9.66 12.36
C TYR A 112 -4.63 -11.07 12.93
N GLU A 113 -3.83 -11.91 12.27
CA GLU A 113 -3.47 -13.23 12.80
C GLU A 113 -2.68 -13.12 14.12
N ARG A 114 -1.71 -12.20 14.18
CA ARG A 114 -0.95 -11.94 15.41
C ARG A 114 -1.84 -11.44 16.55
N GLU A 115 -2.89 -10.69 16.21
CA GLU A 115 -3.89 -10.23 17.17
C GLU A 115 -4.94 -11.30 17.50
N GLN A 116 -4.84 -12.48 16.88
CA GLN A 116 -5.83 -13.57 17.00
C GLN A 116 -7.22 -13.17 16.51
N ASN A 117 -7.29 -12.20 15.62
CA ASN A 117 -8.54 -11.76 15.00
C ASN A 117 -8.75 -12.48 13.67
N TRP A 118 -9.07 -13.77 13.76
CA TRP A 118 -9.16 -14.66 12.58
C TRP A 118 -10.22 -14.24 11.59
N CYS A 119 -11.32 -13.69 12.08
CA CYS A 119 -12.42 -13.22 11.25
C CYS A 119 -11.98 -12.09 10.32
N GLN A 120 -11.29 -11.10 10.85
CA GLN A 120 -10.78 -9.98 10.05
C GLN A 120 -9.67 -10.41 9.10
N ALA A 121 -8.79 -11.30 9.56
CA ALA A 121 -7.74 -11.86 8.70
C ALA A 121 -8.35 -12.56 7.47
N ALA A 122 -9.36 -13.40 7.67
CA ALA A 122 -10.06 -14.07 6.58
C ALA A 122 -10.73 -13.09 5.61
N LYS A 123 -11.42 -12.07 6.14
CA LYS A 123 -12.07 -11.05 5.31
C LYS A 123 -11.09 -10.31 4.41
N VAL A 124 -9.92 -9.98 4.93
CA VAL A 124 -8.89 -9.29 4.15
C VAL A 124 -8.35 -10.20 3.04
N LEU A 125 -8.09 -11.46 3.34
CA LEU A 125 -7.54 -12.43 2.37
C LEU A 125 -8.52 -12.76 1.25
N VAL A 126 -9.82 -12.83 1.53
CA VAL A 126 -10.86 -13.11 0.52
C VAL A 126 -10.81 -12.07 -0.61
N GLY A 127 -10.37 -10.84 -0.33
CA GLY A 127 -10.24 -9.81 -1.36
C GLY A 127 -9.10 -10.00 -2.35
N ILE A 128 -8.22 -11.00 -2.18
CA ILE A 128 -7.12 -11.26 -3.10
C ILE A 128 -7.63 -12.02 -4.33
N PRO A 129 -7.44 -11.48 -5.57
CA PRO A 129 -7.97 -12.12 -6.77
C PRO A 129 -7.08 -13.27 -7.26
N LEU A 130 -7.12 -14.41 -6.59
CA LEU A 130 -6.24 -15.55 -6.90
C LEU A 130 -6.61 -16.26 -8.21
N GLU A 131 -7.89 -16.28 -8.56
CA GLU A 131 -8.38 -17.05 -9.70
C GLU A 131 -8.75 -16.20 -10.93
N THR A 132 -9.03 -14.92 -10.76
CA THR A 132 -9.59 -14.07 -11.80
C THR A 132 -8.73 -12.87 -12.18
N GLY A 133 -7.58 -12.67 -11.52
CA GLY A 133 -6.69 -11.55 -11.80
C GLY A 133 -5.90 -11.73 -13.10
N GLN A 134 -5.29 -10.65 -13.57
CA GLN A 134 -4.40 -10.69 -14.74
C GLN A 134 -3.10 -11.43 -14.44
N LYS A 135 -2.72 -11.53 -13.16
CA LYS A 135 -1.54 -12.23 -12.70
C LYS A 135 -1.90 -13.65 -12.29
N GLN A 136 -1.08 -14.60 -12.71
CA GLN A 136 -1.18 -15.98 -12.21
C GLN A 136 -0.32 -16.14 -10.98
N TYR A 137 -0.94 -16.52 -9.87
CA TYR A 137 -0.23 -16.84 -8.64
C TYR A 137 0.24 -18.30 -8.68
N SER A 138 1.36 -18.59 -8.02
CA SER A 138 1.85 -19.96 -7.90
C SER A 138 0.84 -20.81 -7.14
N VAL A 139 0.88 -22.13 -7.39
CA VAL A 139 0.01 -23.09 -6.67
C VAL A 139 0.27 -23.01 -5.16
N ASP A 140 1.53 -22.91 -4.76
CA ASP A 140 1.92 -22.81 -3.35
C ASP A 140 1.33 -21.56 -2.70
N TYR A 141 1.40 -20.41 -3.36
CA TYR A 141 0.81 -19.17 -2.85
C TYR A 141 -0.71 -19.29 -2.70
N LYS A 142 -1.39 -19.87 -3.69
CA LYS A 142 -2.84 -20.07 -3.63
C LYS A 142 -3.22 -20.99 -2.47
N LEU A 143 -2.52 -22.11 -2.31
CA LEU A 143 -2.76 -23.05 -1.21
C LEU A 143 -2.53 -22.40 0.15
N GLU A 144 -1.43 -21.66 0.30
CA GLU A 144 -1.14 -20.93 1.53
C GLU A 144 -2.25 -19.94 1.87
N THR A 145 -2.71 -19.17 0.89
CA THR A 145 -3.77 -18.17 1.09
C THR A 145 -5.08 -18.86 1.46
N TYR A 146 -5.46 -19.94 0.78
CA TYR A 146 -6.68 -20.67 1.09
C TYR A 146 -6.62 -21.31 2.47
N LEU A 147 -5.48 -21.83 2.89
CA LEU A 147 -5.30 -22.36 4.23
C LEU A 147 -5.45 -21.28 5.30
N LYS A 148 -4.95 -20.07 5.07
CA LYS A 148 -5.14 -18.94 5.99
C LYS A 148 -6.61 -18.55 6.10
N ILE A 149 -7.34 -18.51 5.00
CA ILE A 149 -8.77 -18.18 4.98
C ILE A 149 -9.57 -19.25 5.76
N ALA A 150 -9.19 -20.52 5.64
CA ALA A 150 -9.88 -21.64 6.28
C ALA A 150 -9.65 -21.72 7.80
N ARG A 151 -8.65 -21.05 8.34
CA ARG A 151 -8.41 -21.00 9.78
C ARG A 151 -9.44 -20.12 10.47
#